data_540490b8b3a3d593a302a67178f220fd
#
_entry.id   540490b8b3a3d593a302a67178f220fd
#
_cell.length_a   1.000
_cell.length_b   1.000
_cell.length_c   1.000
_cell.angle_alpha   90.00
_cell.angle_beta   90.00
_cell.angle_gamma   90.00
#
_symmetry.space_group_name_H-M   'P 1'
#
loop_
_entity.id
_entity.type
_entity.pdbx_description
1 polymer ?
#
loop_
_entity_poly.entity_id
_entity_poly.type
_entity_poly.pdbx_seq_one_letter_code
_entity_poly.pdbx_strand_id
1 'polypeptide(L)'
;MTVVSDEIHQDFVFKGKHQVFAGLKKEFQDISITCTSPSKTFNLASMMISNIFIPNPELRRKFRKQLDAAGTSQLGVLGLVATEAAYSKGEEWYQAMHAYVEANINYTKEYVEKYLPGVKMTDLEGTYLVWLDFRETGLTVEDLEDLILNKARLWLDSGKIFGKAGEGFQRINVACPRATLTEALERIRKACYCSLRSQ
;
A
#
# COMPACT_ATOMS: atom_id res chain seq x y z
N MET A 1 -26.27 9.17 2.89
CA MET A 1 -24.98 8.49 3.16
C MET A 1 -23.87 9.33 2.57
N THR A 2 -22.74 9.52 3.26
CA THR A 2 -21.53 10.18 2.69
C THR A 2 -20.48 9.10 2.47
N VAL A 3 -19.79 9.17 1.33
CA VAL A 3 -18.70 8.25 0.96
C VAL A 3 -17.39 8.99 1.07
N VAL A 4 -16.43 8.46 1.82
CA VAL A 4 -15.03 8.91 1.82
C VAL A 4 -14.25 7.93 0.97
N SER A 5 -13.74 8.40 -0.17
CA SER A 5 -12.90 7.63 -1.08
C SER A 5 -11.45 7.99 -0.85
N ASP A 6 -10.71 7.11 -0.19
CA ASP A 6 -9.27 7.27 -0.02
C ASP A 6 -8.57 6.69 -1.26
N GLU A 7 -8.11 7.59 -2.12
CA GLU A 7 -7.48 7.25 -3.40
C GLU A 7 -5.96 7.50 -3.38
N ILE A 8 -5.35 7.43 -2.21
CA ILE A 8 -3.92 7.74 -2.00
C ILE A 8 -2.97 6.82 -2.80
N HIS A 9 -3.44 5.63 -3.20
CA HIS A 9 -2.68 4.68 -4.02
C HIS A 9 -3.05 4.73 -5.52
N GLN A 10 -3.81 5.72 -5.97
CA GLN A 10 -4.32 5.83 -7.35
C GLN A 10 -3.24 5.76 -8.44
N ASP A 11 -2.03 6.19 -8.13
CA ASP A 11 -0.91 6.25 -9.07
C ASP A 11 -0.16 4.91 -9.21
N PHE A 12 -0.49 3.92 -8.38
CA PHE A 12 0.10 2.58 -8.43
C PHE A 12 -0.89 1.59 -9.03
N VAL A 13 -1.19 1.73 -10.32
CA VAL A 13 -2.05 0.80 -11.07
C VAL A 13 -1.22 0.13 -12.14
N PHE A 14 -1.11 -1.21 -12.06
CA PHE A 14 -0.32 -2.03 -12.96
C PHE A 14 -1.20 -2.81 -13.95
N LYS A 15 -2.49 -3.00 -13.63
CA LYS A 15 -3.48 -3.60 -14.52
C LYS A 15 -4.73 -2.72 -14.58
N GLY A 16 -5.16 -2.36 -15.79
CA GLY A 16 -6.35 -1.52 -16.00
C GLY A 16 -6.11 -0.05 -15.73
N LYS A 17 -7.09 0.62 -15.11
CA LYS A 17 -7.06 2.06 -14.80
C LYS A 17 -7.73 2.31 -13.46
N HIS A 18 -7.19 3.24 -12.68
CA HIS A 18 -7.86 3.74 -11.49
C HIS A 18 -9.21 4.38 -11.83
N GLN A 19 -10.21 4.09 -11.00
CA GLN A 19 -11.56 4.63 -11.14
C GLN A 19 -11.82 5.61 -9.99
N VAL A 20 -11.87 6.90 -10.29
CA VAL A 20 -12.23 7.93 -9.32
C VAL A 20 -13.70 7.76 -8.96
N PHE A 21 -14.03 7.49 -7.68
CA PHE A 21 -15.40 7.23 -7.25
C PHE A 21 -16.36 8.36 -7.64
N ALA A 22 -15.97 9.61 -7.39
CA ALA A 22 -16.75 10.79 -7.75
C ALA A 22 -16.98 10.97 -9.26
N GLY A 23 -16.16 10.31 -10.09
CA GLY A 23 -16.25 10.35 -11.55
C GLY A 23 -17.16 9.28 -12.17
N LEU A 24 -17.54 8.24 -11.40
CA LEU A 24 -18.34 7.12 -11.92
C LEU A 24 -19.75 7.52 -12.32
N LYS A 25 -20.39 8.42 -11.55
CA LYS A 25 -21.72 8.96 -11.82
C LYS A 25 -21.82 10.37 -11.26
N LYS A 26 -22.65 11.21 -11.88
CA LYS A 26 -22.84 12.61 -11.44
C LYS A 26 -23.39 12.69 -10.01
N GLU A 27 -24.28 11.79 -9.63
CA GLU A 27 -24.91 11.75 -8.32
C GLU A 27 -23.90 11.41 -7.21
N PHE A 28 -22.80 10.74 -7.54
CA PHE A 28 -21.74 10.39 -6.57
C PHE A 28 -20.95 11.62 -6.13
N GLN A 29 -20.92 12.68 -6.94
CA GLN A 29 -20.27 13.95 -6.57
C GLN A 29 -20.94 14.60 -5.35
N ASP A 30 -22.25 14.47 -5.22
CA ASP A 30 -23.00 15.08 -4.12
C ASP A 30 -22.76 14.42 -2.76
N ILE A 31 -22.29 13.18 -2.76
CA ILE A 31 -22.10 12.38 -1.55
C ILE A 31 -20.64 12.03 -1.26
N SER A 32 -19.69 12.44 -2.11
CA SER A 32 -18.28 12.01 -2.01
C SER A 32 -17.36 13.05 -1.39
N ILE A 33 -16.37 12.51 -0.68
CA ILE A 33 -15.15 13.18 -0.26
C ILE A 33 -14.00 12.33 -0.81
N THR A 34 -13.26 12.83 -1.79
CA THR A 34 -12.11 12.13 -2.37
C THR A 34 -10.83 12.66 -1.72
N CYS A 35 -10.03 11.74 -1.19
CA CYS A 35 -8.77 12.03 -0.51
C CYS A 35 -7.60 11.52 -1.34
N THR A 36 -6.66 12.39 -1.68
CA THR A 36 -5.41 12.05 -2.35
C THR A 36 -4.22 12.70 -1.65
N SER A 37 -3.01 12.25 -1.97
CA SER A 37 -1.79 12.87 -1.44
C SER A 37 -0.58 12.49 -2.29
N PRO A 38 0.44 13.34 -2.42
CA PRO A 38 1.72 12.96 -3.02
C PRO A 38 2.55 12.03 -2.13
N SER A 39 2.11 11.80 -0.89
CA SER A 39 2.90 11.12 0.14
C SER A 39 3.29 9.68 -0.22
N LYS A 40 2.41 8.93 -0.88
CA LYS A 40 2.72 7.55 -1.30
C LYS A 40 3.48 7.53 -2.63
N THR A 41 3.02 8.30 -3.60
CA THR A 41 3.60 8.36 -4.94
C THR A 41 5.03 8.89 -4.92
N PHE A 42 5.29 9.95 -4.17
CA PHE A 42 6.58 10.63 -4.13
C PHE A 42 7.36 10.43 -2.80
N ASN A 43 6.94 9.47 -1.97
CA ASN A 43 7.56 9.18 -0.68
C ASN A 43 7.66 10.42 0.25
N LEU A 44 6.60 11.22 0.31
CA LEU A 44 6.52 12.48 1.06
C LEU A 44 5.63 12.41 2.29
N ALA A 45 5.49 11.23 2.92
CA ALA A 45 4.56 11.03 4.05
C ALA A 45 4.82 11.97 5.22
N SER A 46 6.09 12.28 5.52
CA SER A 46 6.48 13.19 6.61
C SER A 46 6.08 14.66 6.38
N MET A 47 5.73 15.03 5.16
CA MET A 47 5.25 16.38 4.81
C MET A 47 3.81 16.64 5.27
N MET A 48 3.06 15.59 5.67
CA MET A 48 1.73 15.64 6.28
C MET A 48 0.74 16.51 5.48
N ILE A 49 0.67 16.32 4.16
CA ILE A 49 -0.18 17.08 3.26
C ILE A 49 -1.13 16.15 2.49
N SER A 50 -2.36 16.59 2.31
CA SER A 50 -3.38 15.87 1.55
C SER A 50 -4.22 16.83 0.72
N ASN A 51 -4.74 16.34 -0.41
CA ASN A 51 -5.71 17.02 -1.24
C ASN A 51 -7.07 16.41 -0.97
N ILE A 52 -8.04 17.23 -0.53
CA ILE A 52 -9.38 16.78 -0.20
C ILE A 52 -10.37 17.45 -1.17
N PHE A 53 -10.96 16.65 -2.04
CA PHE A 53 -11.91 17.11 -3.03
C PHE A 53 -13.34 16.83 -2.56
N ILE A 54 -14.13 17.87 -2.39
CA ILE A 54 -15.54 17.81 -1.95
C ILE A 54 -16.36 18.65 -2.91
N PRO A 55 -16.97 18.09 -3.96
CA PRO A 55 -17.78 18.82 -4.92
C PRO A 55 -19.00 19.50 -4.28
N ASN A 56 -19.71 18.80 -3.40
CA ASN A 56 -20.89 19.32 -2.70
C ASN A 56 -20.51 20.49 -1.77
N PRO A 57 -21.05 21.72 -2.01
CA PRO A 57 -20.66 22.91 -1.25
C PRO A 57 -21.11 22.87 0.21
N GLU A 58 -22.23 22.23 0.53
CA GLU A 58 -22.70 22.11 1.92
C GLU A 58 -21.79 21.15 2.71
N LEU A 59 -21.46 20.00 2.13
CA LEU A 59 -20.55 19.03 2.75
C LEU A 59 -19.15 19.65 2.93
N ARG A 60 -18.65 20.38 1.92
CA ARG A 60 -17.38 21.10 1.99
C ARG A 60 -17.35 22.15 3.09
N ARG A 61 -18.45 22.90 3.27
CA ARG A 61 -18.58 23.89 4.34
C ARG A 61 -18.53 23.23 5.72
N LYS A 62 -19.23 22.10 5.91
CA LYS A 62 -19.20 21.32 7.16
C LYS A 62 -17.79 20.80 7.46
N PHE A 63 -17.12 20.27 6.45
CA PHE A 63 -15.74 19.79 6.57
C PHE A 63 -14.78 20.90 7.00
N ARG A 64 -14.80 22.05 6.31
CA ARG A 64 -13.96 23.21 6.66
C ARG A 64 -14.19 23.69 8.08
N LYS A 65 -15.45 23.82 8.49
CA LYS A 65 -15.80 24.22 9.87
C LYS A 65 -15.18 23.26 10.90
N GLN A 66 -15.21 21.96 10.62
CA GLN A 66 -14.64 20.96 11.54
C GLN A 66 -13.11 21.01 11.53
N LEU A 67 -12.49 21.21 10.38
CA LEU A 67 -11.04 21.35 10.23
C LEU A 67 -10.52 22.57 11.02
N ASP A 68 -11.22 23.72 10.93
CA ASP A 68 -10.89 24.93 11.69
C ASP A 68 -11.07 24.73 13.20
N ALA A 69 -12.17 24.06 13.60
CA ALA A 69 -12.41 23.75 15.01
C ALA A 69 -11.36 22.81 15.62
N ALA A 70 -10.80 21.90 14.81
CA ALA A 70 -9.72 21.00 15.21
C ALA A 70 -8.34 21.67 15.22
N GLY A 71 -8.21 22.94 14.76
CA GLY A 71 -6.93 23.64 14.67
C GLY A 71 -5.96 23.10 13.63
N THR A 72 -6.45 22.33 12.66
CA THR A 72 -5.62 21.64 11.64
C THR A 72 -5.76 22.26 10.23
N SER A 73 -6.34 23.46 10.13
CA SER A 73 -6.53 24.15 8.85
C SER A 73 -5.27 24.81 8.29
N GLN A 74 -4.22 24.95 9.11
CA GLN A 74 -2.95 25.56 8.71
C GLN A 74 -2.03 24.51 8.10
N LEU A 75 -1.58 24.75 6.87
CA LEU A 75 -0.67 23.86 6.16
C LEU A 75 0.78 24.24 6.40
N GLY A 76 1.66 23.25 6.54
CA GLY A 76 3.10 23.46 6.61
C GLY A 76 3.67 23.91 5.27
N VAL A 77 4.49 24.96 5.26
CA VAL A 77 5.11 25.52 4.05
C VAL A 77 5.90 24.46 3.29
N LEU A 78 6.66 23.60 3.99
CA LEU A 78 7.45 22.53 3.35
C LEU A 78 6.55 21.53 2.61
N GLY A 79 5.39 21.21 3.18
CA GLY A 79 4.41 20.33 2.54
C GLY A 79 3.86 20.93 1.23
N LEU A 80 3.55 22.21 1.23
CA LEU A 80 3.07 22.92 0.04
C LEU A 80 4.12 22.95 -1.07
N VAL A 81 5.36 23.36 -0.75
CA VAL A 81 6.47 23.42 -1.71
C VAL A 81 6.82 22.02 -2.26
N ALA A 82 6.84 21.00 -1.39
CA ALA A 82 7.11 19.62 -1.81
C ALA A 82 6.01 19.09 -2.75
N THR A 83 4.74 19.39 -2.46
CA THR A 83 3.61 18.99 -3.31
C THR A 83 3.67 19.67 -4.67
N GLU A 84 3.93 20.98 -4.71
CA GLU A 84 4.09 21.73 -5.95
C GLU A 84 5.23 21.17 -6.79
N ALA A 85 6.40 20.93 -6.18
CA ALA A 85 7.55 20.35 -6.87
C ALA A 85 7.26 18.95 -7.41
N ALA A 86 6.62 18.09 -6.60
CA ALA A 86 6.27 16.72 -6.99
C ALA A 86 5.33 16.69 -8.20
N TYR A 87 4.24 17.46 -8.15
CA TYR A 87 3.25 17.45 -9.23
C TYR A 87 3.68 18.23 -10.49
N SER A 88 4.53 19.24 -10.35
CA SER A 88 4.96 20.04 -11.51
C SER A 88 6.24 19.53 -12.19
N LYS A 89 7.09 18.78 -11.48
CA LYS A 89 8.43 18.37 -11.94
C LYS A 89 8.76 16.90 -11.69
N GLY A 90 7.87 16.14 -11.08
CA GLY A 90 8.13 14.76 -10.64
C GLY A 90 7.82 13.68 -11.66
N GLU A 91 7.36 13.99 -12.87
CA GLU A 91 6.88 13.02 -13.85
C GLU A 91 7.94 11.98 -14.23
N GLU A 92 9.15 12.41 -14.57
CA GLU A 92 10.24 11.51 -14.96
C GLU A 92 10.61 10.56 -13.82
N TRP A 93 10.71 11.09 -12.61
CA TRP A 93 10.96 10.29 -11.41
C TRP A 93 9.83 9.30 -11.15
N TYR A 94 8.56 9.73 -11.29
CA TYR A 94 7.39 8.88 -11.11
C TYR A 94 7.41 7.70 -12.08
N GLN A 95 7.65 7.94 -13.37
CA GLN A 95 7.68 6.89 -14.38
C GLN A 95 8.79 5.86 -14.08
N ALA A 96 9.97 6.32 -13.71
CA ALA A 96 11.09 5.45 -13.35
C ALA A 96 10.77 4.61 -12.08
N MET A 97 10.20 5.23 -11.06
CA MET A 97 9.78 4.57 -9.82
C MET A 97 8.68 3.54 -10.08
N HIS A 98 7.66 3.90 -10.86
CA HIS A 98 6.55 3.01 -11.20
C HIS A 98 7.03 1.74 -11.91
N ALA A 99 7.87 1.89 -12.94
CA ALA A 99 8.48 0.77 -13.65
C ALA A 99 9.35 -0.11 -12.72
N TYR A 100 10.09 0.52 -11.80
CA TYR A 100 10.92 -0.20 -10.83
C TYR A 100 10.08 -1.02 -9.85
N VAL A 101 8.98 -0.45 -9.35
CA VAL A 101 8.05 -1.15 -8.45
C VAL A 101 7.37 -2.31 -9.17
N GLU A 102 6.92 -2.12 -10.41
CA GLU A 102 6.35 -3.19 -11.23
C GLU A 102 7.34 -4.34 -11.43
N ALA A 103 8.60 -4.02 -11.72
CA ALA A 103 9.66 -5.04 -11.82
C ALA A 103 9.89 -5.77 -10.48
N ASN A 104 9.75 -5.09 -9.33
CA ASN A 104 9.82 -5.74 -8.01
C ASN A 104 8.63 -6.66 -7.75
N ILE A 105 7.42 -6.28 -8.16
CA ILE A 105 6.21 -7.11 -8.07
C ILE A 105 6.41 -8.41 -8.87
N ASN A 106 6.82 -8.29 -10.13
CA ASN A 106 7.06 -9.44 -11.01
C ASN A 106 8.16 -10.35 -10.45
N TYR A 107 9.26 -9.76 -9.98
CA TYR A 107 10.33 -10.50 -9.31
C TYR A 107 9.84 -11.26 -8.07
N THR A 108 9.00 -10.63 -7.25
CA THR A 108 8.43 -11.29 -6.06
C THR A 108 7.57 -12.47 -6.45
N LYS A 109 6.73 -12.32 -7.47
CA LYS A 109 5.87 -13.39 -7.99
C LYS A 109 6.70 -14.59 -8.46
N GLU A 110 7.67 -14.35 -9.34
CA GLU A 110 8.57 -15.39 -9.84
C GLU A 110 9.34 -16.08 -8.71
N TYR A 111 9.81 -15.31 -7.73
CA TYR A 111 10.54 -15.84 -6.60
C TYR A 111 9.65 -16.75 -5.73
N VAL A 112 8.45 -16.32 -5.40
CA VAL A 112 7.47 -17.09 -4.61
C VAL A 112 7.14 -18.41 -5.31
N GLU A 113 6.77 -18.34 -6.59
CA GLU A 113 6.42 -19.52 -7.41
C GLU A 113 7.57 -20.54 -7.47
N LYS A 114 8.81 -20.07 -7.56
CA LYS A 114 9.96 -20.92 -7.75
C LYS A 114 10.56 -21.50 -6.45
N TYR A 115 10.51 -20.70 -5.36
CA TYR A 115 11.32 -21.02 -4.18
C TYR A 115 10.54 -21.15 -2.87
N LEU A 116 9.23 -20.87 -2.86
CA LEU A 116 8.40 -20.92 -1.65
C LEU A 116 7.22 -21.89 -1.85
N PRO A 117 7.46 -23.21 -1.84
CA PRO A 117 6.39 -24.19 -2.01
C PRO A 117 5.32 -24.02 -0.93
N GLY A 118 4.04 -24.05 -1.33
CA GLY A 118 2.89 -23.82 -0.44
C GLY A 118 2.58 -22.35 -0.13
N VAL A 119 3.41 -21.41 -0.60
CA VAL A 119 3.12 -19.97 -0.52
C VAL A 119 2.63 -19.48 -1.87
N LYS A 120 1.58 -18.66 -1.85
CA LYS A 120 1.04 -18.01 -3.06
C LYS A 120 1.09 -16.51 -2.91
N MET A 121 1.41 -15.81 -3.98
CA MET A 121 1.21 -14.38 -4.08
C MET A 121 -0.19 -14.10 -4.63
N THR A 122 -0.96 -13.22 -3.96
CA THR A 122 -2.25 -12.78 -4.50
C THR A 122 -2.06 -12.00 -5.79
N ASP A 123 -3.02 -12.11 -6.72
CA ASP A 123 -2.95 -11.33 -7.96
C ASP A 123 -3.09 -9.84 -7.67
N LEU A 124 -2.08 -9.07 -8.05
CA LEU A 124 -1.97 -7.65 -7.73
C LEU A 124 -2.30 -6.81 -8.96
N GLU A 125 -3.32 -5.97 -8.87
CA GLU A 125 -3.69 -5.01 -9.91
C GLU A 125 -3.16 -3.60 -9.64
N GLY A 126 -2.93 -3.28 -8.38
CA GLY A 126 -2.43 -1.97 -7.94
C GLY A 126 -1.78 -2.02 -6.57
N THR A 127 -1.24 -0.89 -6.13
CA THR A 127 -0.40 -0.73 -4.93
C THR A 127 0.93 -1.50 -4.98
N TYR A 128 1.81 -1.21 -4.06
CA TYR A 128 3.09 -1.90 -3.86
C TYR A 128 3.09 -2.80 -2.61
N LEU A 129 1.90 -3.09 -2.09
CA LEU A 129 1.68 -3.91 -0.90
C LEU A 129 1.21 -5.29 -1.32
N VAL A 130 2.15 -6.21 -1.43
CA VAL A 130 1.92 -7.59 -1.88
C VAL A 130 1.44 -8.44 -0.72
N TRP A 131 0.43 -9.27 -0.94
CA TRP A 131 -0.03 -10.28 0.01
C TRP A 131 0.52 -11.65 -0.34
N LEU A 132 1.16 -12.27 0.63
CA LEU A 132 1.67 -13.65 0.57
C LEU A 132 0.74 -14.54 1.38
N ASP A 133 0.17 -15.54 0.75
CA ASP A 133 -0.74 -16.53 1.32
C ASP A 133 0.03 -17.78 1.73
N PHE A 134 0.12 -18.04 3.03
CA PHE A 134 0.80 -19.18 3.63
C PHE A 134 -0.14 -20.32 4.04
N ARG A 135 -1.43 -20.22 3.77
CA ARG A 135 -2.43 -21.17 4.27
C ARG A 135 -2.20 -22.62 3.80
N GLU A 136 -1.58 -22.81 2.65
CA GLU A 136 -1.25 -24.15 2.14
C GLU A 136 0.07 -24.71 2.68
N THR A 137 0.78 -23.97 3.53
CA THR A 137 2.02 -24.46 4.16
C THR A 137 1.79 -25.37 5.36
N GLY A 138 0.56 -25.42 5.90
CA GLY A 138 0.24 -26.16 7.11
C GLY A 138 0.65 -25.47 8.42
N LEU A 139 1.25 -24.28 8.36
CA LEU A 139 1.61 -23.50 9.56
C LEU A 139 0.36 -22.95 10.27
N THR A 140 0.37 -22.98 11.59
CA THR A 140 -0.60 -22.20 12.37
C THR A 140 -0.32 -20.70 12.24
N VAL A 141 -1.26 -19.85 12.67
CA VAL A 141 -1.06 -18.40 12.66
C VAL A 141 0.14 -18.01 13.53
N GLU A 142 0.26 -18.63 14.70
CA GLU A 142 1.35 -18.41 15.65
C GLU A 142 2.70 -18.86 15.09
N ASP A 143 2.75 -20.03 14.43
CA ASP A 143 3.96 -20.53 13.79
C ASP A 143 4.41 -19.62 12.63
N LEU A 144 3.46 -19.09 11.85
CA LEU A 144 3.75 -18.13 10.78
C LEU A 144 4.34 -16.82 11.34
N GLU A 145 3.76 -16.30 12.44
CA GLU A 145 4.29 -15.11 13.10
C GLU A 145 5.73 -15.34 13.61
N ASP A 146 5.97 -16.47 14.27
CA ASP A 146 7.31 -16.86 14.74
C ASP A 146 8.29 -17.02 13.58
N LEU A 147 7.84 -17.64 12.49
CA LEU A 147 8.66 -17.82 11.27
C LEU A 147 9.10 -16.46 10.71
N ILE A 148 8.18 -15.53 10.56
CA ILE A 148 8.47 -14.22 9.96
C ILE A 148 9.30 -13.36 10.90
N LEU A 149 8.86 -13.19 12.16
CA LEU A 149 9.47 -12.25 13.09
C LEU A 149 10.81 -12.77 13.64
N ASN A 150 10.84 -14.03 14.11
CA ASN A 150 11.99 -14.54 14.86
C ASN A 150 12.97 -15.32 13.96
N LYS A 151 12.47 -16.18 13.04
CA LYS A 151 13.35 -17.00 12.20
C LYS A 151 13.84 -16.25 10.97
N ALA A 152 12.93 -15.59 10.22
CA ALA A 152 13.33 -14.76 9.09
C ALA A 152 13.85 -13.37 9.52
N ARG A 153 13.56 -12.94 10.76
CA ARG A 153 13.91 -11.60 11.29
C ARG A 153 13.42 -10.48 10.39
N LEU A 154 12.15 -10.56 10.02
CA LEU A 154 11.46 -9.56 9.21
C LEU A 154 10.26 -9.01 10.00
N TRP A 155 10.05 -7.72 9.89
CA TRP A 155 8.84 -7.08 10.39
C TRP A 155 7.94 -6.76 9.21
N LEU A 156 7.05 -7.71 8.89
CA LEU A 156 6.01 -7.55 7.89
C LEU A 156 4.70 -7.18 8.57
N ASP A 157 3.70 -6.83 7.77
CA ASP A 157 2.34 -6.65 8.29
C ASP A 157 1.64 -8.01 8.35
N SER A 158 1.41 -8.51 9.57
CA SER A 158 0.64 -9.72 9.77
C SER A 158 -0.79 -9.55 9.28
N GLY A 159 -1.29 -10.50 8.49
CA GLY A 159 -2.65 -10.45 7.98
C GLY A 159 -3.72 -10.41 9.08
N LYS A 160 -3.47 -10.98 10.27
CA LYS A 160 -4.41 -10.98 11.40
C LYS A 160 -4.80 -9.57 11.88
N ILE A 161 -3.93 -8.54 11.69
CA ILE A 161 -4.27 -7.16 12.07
C ILE A 161 -5.41 -6.57 11.23
N PHE A 162 -5.69 -7.17 10.08
CA PHE A 162 -6.78 -6.79 9.17
C PHE A 162 -8.07 -7.61 9.41
N GLY A 163 -8.10 -8.43 10.45
CA GLY A 163 -9.24 -9.25 10.84
C GLY A 163 -9.06 -10.73 10.50
N LYS A 164 -10.04 -11.54 10.87
CA LYS A 164 -10.01 -13.02 10.76
C LYS A 164 -9.74 -13.52 9.34
N ALA A 165 -10.24 -12.82 8.31
CA ALA A 165 -10.01 -13.19 6.92
C ALA A 165 -8.55 -13.05 6.48
N GLY A 166 -7.74 -12.28 7.21
CA GLY A 166 -6.31 -12.11 6.97
C GLY A 166 -5.40 -13.13 7.65
N GLU A 167 -5.95 -14.03 8.46
CA GLU A 167 -5.17 -15.09 9.11
C GLU A 167 -4.48 -15.98 8.06
N GLY A 168 -3.22 -16.30 8.28
CA GLY A 168 -2.39 -17.07 7.33
C GLY A 168 -1.78 -16.25 6.19
N PHE A 169 -1.98 -14.92 6.20
CA PHE A 169 -1.34 -14.02 5.24
C PHE A 169 -0.26 -13.15 5.90
N GLN A 170 0.70 -12.74 5.07
CA GLN A 170 1.68 -11.69 5.40
C GLN A 170 1.71 -10.66 4.28
N ARG A 171 1.69 -9.35 4.61
CA ARG A 171 1.74 -8.27 3.64
C ARG A 171 3.15 -7.68 3.60
N ILE A 172 3.78 -7.72 2.44
CA ILE A 172 5.13 -7.19 2.21
C ILE A 172 5.08 -5.93 1.33
N ASN A 173 5.83 -4.90 1.72
CA ASN A 173 6.06 -3.71 0.91
C ASN A 173 7.23 -3.96 -0.05
N VAL A 174 6.97 -3.91 -1.36
CA VAL A 174 7.99 -4.14 -2.40
C VAL A 174 8.54 -2.85 -3.03
N ALA A 175 8.08 -1.68 -2.58
CA ALA A 175 8.63 -0.38 -2.97
C ALA A 175 9.93 -0.07 -2.19
N CYS A 176 10.94 -0.90 -2.40
CA CYS A 176 12.25 -0.81 -1.79
C CYS A 176 13.34 -1.21 -2.79
N PRO A 177 14.63 -0.97 -2.49
CA PRO A 177 15.73 -1.44 -3.35
C PRO A 177 15.65 -2.95 -3.58
N ARG A 178 15.92 -3.40 -4.80
CA ARG A 178 15.90 -4.82 -5.19
C ARG A 178 16.75 -5.70 -4.27
N ALA A 179 17.91 -5.21 -3.84
CA ALA A 179 18.78 -5.95 -2.93
C ALA A 179 18.10 -6.24 -1.59
N THR A 180 17.40 -5.25 -1.01
CA THR A 180 16.62 -5.41 0.22
C THR A 180 15.48 -6.41 0.04
N LEU A 181 14.75 -6.33 -1.07
CA LEU A 181 13.67 -7.27 -1.40
C LEU A 181 14.19 -8.70 -1.55
N THR A 182 15.29 -8.86 -2.29
CA THR A 182 15.93 -10.17 -2.48
C THR A 182 16.37 -10.78 -1.15
N GLU A 183 17.00 -9.98 -0.29
CA GLU A 183 17.42 -10.44 1.04
C GLU A 183 16.21 -10.87 1.89
N ALA A 184 15.12 -10.09 1.87
CA ALA A 184 13.90 -10.43 2.61
C ALA A 184 13.29 -11.75 2.13
N LEU A 185 13.15 -11.95 0.83
CA LEU A 185 12.63 -13.18 0.24
C LEU A 185 13.54 -14.40 0.54
N GLU A 186 14.86 -14.23 0.49
CA GLU A 186 15.81 -15.28 0.87
C GLU A 186 15.73 -15.66 2.36
N ARG A 187 15.50 -14.69 3.24
CA ARG A 187 15.29 -14.96 4.67
C ARG A 187 14.01 -15.76 4.90
N ILE A 188 12.90 -15.40 4.22
CA ILE A 188 11.65 -16.17 4.26
C ILE A 188 11.91 -17.60 3.77
N ARG A 189 12.56 -17.75 2.62
CA ARG A 189 12.89 -19.08 2.04
C ARG A 189 13.66 -19.96 3.02
N LYS A 190 14.73 -19.43 3.63
CA LYS A 190 15.55 -20.17 4.60
C LYS A 190 14.72 -20.57 5.83
N ALA A 191 13.90 -19.68 6.36
CA ALA A 191 13.06 -19.94 7.51
C ALA A 191 11.99 -21.01 7.22
N CYS A 192 11.33 -20.96 6.06
CA CYS A 192 10.38 -21.98 5.61
C CYS A 192 11.05 -23.34 5.48
N TYR A 193 12.22 -23.40 4.84
CA TYR A 193 12.95 -24.64 4.62
C TYR A 193 13.36 -25.34 5.92
N CYS A 194 13.79 -24.58 6.92
CA CYS A 194 14.11 -25.11 8.25
C CYS A 194 12.86 -25.59 9.00
N SER A 195 11.74 -24.89 8.89
CA SER A 195 10.49 -25.24 9.61
C SER A 195 9.80 -26.47 9.02
N LEU A 196 9.78 -26.63 7.69
CA LEU A 196 9.15 -27.77 7.01
C LEU A 196 9.94 -29.08 7.14
N ARG A 197 11.24 -29.03 7.48
CA ARG A 197 12.06 -30.23 7.75
C ARG A 197 12.01 -30.70 9.21
N SER A 198 11.44 -29.90 10.08
CA SER A 198 11.33 -30.20 11.52
C SER A 198 9.98 -30.80 11.92
N GLN A 199 9.08 -30.93 10.94
CA GLN A 199 7.81 -31.67 11.04
C GLN A 199 7.97 -33.06 10.41
#